data_c05a806e54de1e6516896b52bd091cbb
#
_entry.id   c05a806e54de1e6516896b52bd091cbb
#
_cell.length_a   1.000
_cell.length_b   1.000
_cell.length_c   1.000
_cell.angle_alpha   90.00
_cell.angle_beta   90.00
_cell.angle_gamma   90.00
#
_symmetry.space_group_name_H-M   'P 1'
#
loop_
_entity.id
_entity.type
_entity.pdbx_description
1 polymer ?
#
loop_
_entity_poly.entity_id
_entity_poly.type
_entity_poly.pdbx_seq_one_letter_code
_entity_poly.pdbx_strand_id
1 'polypeptide(L)'
;MATMYYEKDGDLSILKDKTVGIIGYGSQGHAHALNLKDSGQDVMVGLYNGSSSWAKAEEAGLKVAEVAEVAQQADVIMILVPDMKQKQVYDESIAPYLTSAKTLMFAHGFAIHFKMIVPPTDVDVCMI
;
A
#
# COMPACT_ATOMS: atom_id res chain seq x y z
N MET A 1 -13.81 21.55 -14.04
CA MET A 1 -12.34 21.67 -14.15
C MET A 1 -11.73 20.93 -12.97
N ALA A 2 -10.70 20.11 -13.18
CA ALA A 2 -10.02 19.41 -12.08
C ALA A 2 -9.17 20.40 -11.27
N THR A 3 -9.14 20.23 -9.96
CA THR A 3 -8.24 20.99 -9.09
C THR A 3 -6.82 20.41 -9.25
N MET A 4 -5.85 21.27 -9.54
CA MET A 4 -4.44 20.89 -9.64
C MET A 4 -3.72 21.25 -8.34
N TYR A 5 -2.99 20.28 -7.78
CA TYR A 5 -2.19 20.46 -6.59
C TYR A 5 -0.71 20.44 -6.97
N TYR A 6 0.09 21.27 -6.27
CA TYR A 6 1.53 21.38 -6.43
C TYR A 6 2.21 21.15 -5.09
N GLU A 7 3.54 21.04 -5.08
CA GLU A 7 4.32 20.78 -3.86
C GLU A 7 3.96 21.70 -2.69
N LYS A 8 3.73 22.98 -2.96
CA LYS A 8 3.31 23.97 -1.95
C LYS A 8 1.94 23.71 -1.31
N ASP A 9 1.12 22.90 -1.98
CA ASP A 9 -0.23 22.57 -1.53
C ASP A 9 -0.23 21.27 -0.69
N GLY A 10 0.91 20.57 -0.63
CA GLY A 10 1.11 19.37 0.15
C GLY A 10 1.48 19.66 1.60
N ASP A 11 1.02 18.82 2.50
CA ASP A 11 1.35 18.88 3.92
C ASP A 11 1.79 17.49 4.42
N LEU A 12 3.11 17.29 4.55
CA LEU A 12 3.68 16.02 5.01
C LEU A 12 3.30 15.69 6.46
N SER A 13 2.84 16.66 7.23
CA SER A 13 2.41 16.42 8.62
C SER A 13 1.18 15.50 8.70
N ILE A 14 0.39 15.42 7.63
CA ILE A 14 -0.77 14.51 7.53
C ILE A 14 -0.34 13.04 7.64
N LEU A 15 0.85 12.70 7.16
CA LEU A 15 1.40 11.34 7.22
C LEU A 15 2.25 11.09 8.47
N LYS A 16 2.47 12.11 9.29
CA LYS A 16 3.19 11.97 10.56
C LYS A 16 2.45 10.97 11.44
N ASP A 17 3.20 10.06 12.05
CA ASP A 17 2.69 9.00 12.91
C ASP A 17 1.77 7.99 12.19
N LYS A 18 1.76 8.02 10.85
CA LYS A 18 1.08 7.04 9.99
C LYS A 18 2.07 6.00 9.48
N THR A 19 1.60 4.77 9.33
CA THR A 19 2.36 3.69 8.70
C THR A 19 1.83 3.43 7.31
N VAL A 20 2.72 3.39 6.31
CA VAL A 20 2.39 3.03 4.93
C VAL A 20 2.77 1.57 4.70
N GLY A 21 1.78 0.75 4.36
CA GLY A 21 1.98 -0.64 3.96
C GLY A 21 2.10 -0.77 2.44
N ILE A 22 3.20 -1.31 1.97
CA ILE A 22 3.43 -1.61 0.55
C ILE A 22 3.22 -3.11 0.34
N ILE A 23 2.19 -3.48 -0.40
CA ILE A 23 1.86 -4.88 -0.69
C ILE A 23 2.50 -5.27 -2.02
N GLY A 24 3.53 -6.10 -1.94
CA GLY A 24 4.38 -6.49 -3.05
C GLY A 24 5.74 -5.78 -3.05
N TYR A 25 6.74 -6.43 -3.61
CA TYR A 25 8.12 -5.91 -3.67
C TYR A 25 8.74 -6.17 -5.05
N GLY A 26 7.96 -5.93 -6.10
CA GLY A 26 8.43 -5.85 -7.48
C GLY A 26 9.11 -4.51 -7.75
N SER A 27 9.25 -4.12 -9.01
CA SER A 27 9.94 -2.88 -9.37
C SER A 27 9.33 -1.63 -8.73
N GLN A 28 8.00 -1.51 -8.72
CA GLN A 28 7.32 -0.39 -8.08
C GLN A 28 7.34 -0.51 -6.56
N GLY A 29 7.02 -1.68 -6.00
CA GLY A 29 7.02 -1.87 -4.55
C GLY A 29 8.37 -1.56 -3.91
N HIS A 30 9.45 -2.02 -4.51
CA HIS A 30 10.82 -1.72 -4.11
C HIS A 30 11.08 -0.20 -4.12
N ALA A 31 10.78 0.47 -5.25
CA ALA A 31 11.05 1.90 -5.41
C ALA A 31 10.19 2.75 -4.43
N HIS A 32 8.90 2.47 -4.32
CA HIS A 32 8.00 3.19 -3.42
C HIS A 32 8.42 3.02 -1.95
N ALA A 33 8.72 1.79 -1.53
CA ALA A 33 9.10 1.52 -0.14
C ALA A 33 10.38 2.26 0.25
N LEU A 34 11.41 2.23 -0.60
CA LEU A 34 12.68 2.90 -0.32
C LEU A 34 12.55 4.43 -0.38
N ASN A 35 11.82 4.98 -1.34
CA ASN A 35 11.61 6.42 -1.42
C ASN A 35 10.85 6.95 -0.19
N LEU A 36 9.83 6.26 0.27
CA LEU A 36 9.12 6.62 1.49
C LEU A 36 10.01 6.54 2.73
N LYS A 37 10.80 5.46 2.84
CA LYS A 37 11.76 5.30 3.94
C LYS A 37 12.80 6.43 3.95
N ASP A 38 13.37 6.76 2.79
CA ASP A 38 14.36 7.83 2.66
C ASP A 38 13.77 9.21 2.99
N SER A 39 12.46 9.36 2.80
CA SER A 39 11.71 10.57 3.20
C SER A 39 11.32 10.59 4.68
N GLY A 40 11.73 9.59 5.45
CA GLY A 40 11.45 9.51 6.90
C GLY A 40 10.07 8.97 7.26
N GLN A 41 9.35 8.37 6.30
CA GLN A 41 8.05 7.75 6.54
C GLN A 41 8.21 6.36 7.15
N ASP A 42 7.33 5.99 8.09
CA ASP A 42 7.24 4.62 8.59
C ASP A 42 6.61 3.73 7.52
N VAL A 43 7.35 2.70 7.09
CA VAL A 43 6.96 1.82 5.98
C VAL A 43 7.09 0.36 6.39
N MET A 44 6.08 -0.43 6.03
CA MET A 44 6.10 -1.88 6.10
C MET A 44 5.89 -2.48 4.71
N VAL A 45 6.54 -3.60 4.44
CA VAL A 45 6.35 -4.37 3.19
C VAL A 45 5.57 -5.64 3.51
N GLY A 46 4.47 -5.84 2.81
CA GLY A 46 3.63 -7.04 2.91
C GLY A 46 3.96 -8.03 1.81
N LEU A 47 4.36 -9.23 2.18
CA LEU A 47 4.70 -10.32 1.27
C LEU A 47 4.03 -11.62 1.73
N TYR A 48 3.89 -12.59 0.81
CA TYR A 48 3.48 -13.93 1.20
C TYR A 48 4.65 -14.68 1.86
N ASN A 49 4.32 -15.59 2.75
CA ASN A 49 5.32 -16.43 3.40
C ASN A 49 6.10 -17.24 2.38
N GLY A 50 7.44 -17.19 2.45
CA GLY A 50 8.33 -17.84 1.49
C GLY A 50 8.60 -17.04 0.22
N SER A 51 8.19 -15.78 0.15
CA SER A 51 8.53 -14.90 -0.97
C SER A 51 10.04 -14.74 -1.11
N SER A 52 10.54 -14.86 -2.35
CA SER A 52 11.96 -14.62 -2.67
C SER A 52 12.39 -13.17 -2.45
N SER A 53 11.46 -12.25 -2.34
CA SER A 53 11.73 -10.83 -2.08
C SER A 53 11.88 -10.49 -0.60
N TRP A 54 11.54 -11.42 0.29
CA TRP A 54 11.56 -11.19 1.75
C TRP A 54 12.94 -10.75 2.24
N ALA A 55 13.96 -11.57 1.98
CA ALA A 55 15.32 -11.25 2.39
C ALA A 55 15.83 -9.93 1.78
N LYS A 56 15.50 -9.67 0.52
CA LYS A 56 15.91 -8.42 -0.16
C LYS A 56 15.34 -7.18 0.51
N ALA A 57 14.08 -7.23 0.92
CA ALA A 57 13.43 -6.13 1.61
C ALA A 57 14.00 -5.92 3.02
N GLU A 58 14.29 -6.99 3.74
CA GLU A 58 14.95 -6.93 5.05
C GLU A 58 16.39 -6.38 4.96
N GLU A 59 17.17 -6.83 3.96
CA GLU A 59 18.52 -6.33 3.69
C GLU A 59 18.52 -4.82 3.37
N ALA A 60 17.47 -4.32 2.75
CA ALA A 60 17.27 -2.89 2.50
C ALA A 60 16.83 -2.11 3.76
N GLY A 61 16.72 -2.79 4.91
CA GLY A 61 16.34 -2.19 6.18
C GLY A 61 14.85 -1.86 6.31
N LEU A 62 13.99 -2.55 5.56
CA LEU A 62 12.54 -2.41 5.65
C LEU A 62 11.96 -3.42 6.64
N LYS A 63 10.87 -3.05 7.30
CA LYS A 63 10.07 -3.99 8.08
C LYS A 63 9.27 -4.84 7.10
N VAL A 64 9.36 -6.16 7.22
CA VAL A 64 8.63 -7.10 6.37
C VAL A 64 7.74 -7.98 7.23
N ALA A 65 6.52 -8.18 6.78
CA ALA A 65 5.56 -9.07 7.43
C ALA A 65 4.62 -9.69 6.38
N GLU A 66 3.80 -10.63 6.80
CA GLU A 66 2.75 -11.14 5.92
C GLU A 66 1.72 -10.06 5.61
N VAL A 67 1.06 -10.16 4.45
CA VAL A 67 0.12 -9.14 3.96
C VAL A 67 -0.97 -8.83 4.99
N ALA A 68 -1.52 -9.85 5.63
CA ALA A 68 -2.56 -9.68 6.65
C ALA A 68 -2.08 -8.85 7.85
N GLU A 69 -0.86 -9.07 8.30
CA GLU A 69 -0.28 -8.31 9.41
C GLU A 69 -0.04 -6.86 9.02
N VAL A 70 0.48 -6.61 7.81
CA VAL A 70 0.64 -5.25 7.29
C VAL A 70 -0.71 -4.56 7.15
N ALA A 71 -1.73 -5.25 6.65
CA ALA A 71 -3.08 -4.69 6.53
C ALA A 71 -3.70 -4.30 7.88
N GLN A 72 -3.37 -5.04 8.94
CA GLN A 72 -3.79 -4.69 10.31
C GLN A 72 -3.11 -3.43 10.84
N GLN A 73 -1.81 -3.29 10.61
CA GLN A 73 -0.98 -2.24 11.22
C GLN A 73 -0.93 -0.96 10.39
N ALA A 74 -1.01 -1.04 9.06
CA ALA A 74 -0.86 0.12 8.18
C ALA A 74 -2.10 1.00 8.17
N ASP A 75 -1.90 2.29 8.07
CA ASP A 75 -2.94 3.31 7.87
C ASP A 75 -3.24 3.53 6.38
N VAL A 76 -2.20 3.48 5.55
CA VAL A 76 -2.29 3.54 4.09
C VAL A 76 -1.78 2.21 3.53
N ILE A 77 -2.59 1.55 2.73
CA ILE A 77 -2.26 0.26 2.12
C ILE A 77 -2.17 0.43 0.61
N MET A 78 -0.95 0.38 0.08
CA MET A 78 -0.70 0.48 -1.35
C MET A 78 -0.52 -0.90 -1.97
N ILE A 79 -1.39 -1.26 -2.90
CA ILE A 79 -1.40 -2.58 -3.53
C ILE A 79 -0.58 -2.52 -4.82
N LEU A 80 0.59 -3.17 -4.81
CA LEU A 80 1.55 -3.20 -5.91
C LEU A 80 1.89 -4.62 -6.37
N VAL A 81 1.06 -5.60 -6.05
CA VAL A 81 1.16 -6.94 -6.64
C VAL A 81 0.60 -6.94 -8.07
N PRO A 82 0.98 -7.93 -8.92
CA PRO A 82 0.43 -8.03 -10.26
C PRO A 82 -1.10 -8.06 -10.29
N ASP A 83 -1.71 -7.44 -11.30
CA ASP A 83 -3.16 -7.26 -11.42
C ASP A 83 -3.96 -8.54 -11.21
N MET A 84 -3.49 -9.64 -11.80
CA MET A 84 -4.17 -10.94 -11.71
C MET A 84 -4.19 -11.53 -10.28
N LYS A 85 -3.35 -11.02 -9.39
CA LYS A 85 -3.28 -11.46 -8.00
C LYS A 85 -3.95 -10.49 -7.03
N GLN A 86 -4.23 -9.28 -7.45
CA GLN A 86 -4.73 -8.21 -6.55
C GLN A 86 -6.04 -8.61 -5.88
N LYS A 87 -6.99 -9.16 -6.64
CA LYS A 87 -8.27 -9.57 -6.08
C LYS A 87 -8.11 -10.63 -4.98
N GLN A 88 -7.35 -11.67 -5.24
CA GLN A 88 -7.13 -12.73 -4.25
C GLN A 88 -6.47 -12.19 -2.99
N VAL A 89 -5.39 -11.44 -3.14
CA VAL A 89 -4.66 -10.83 -2.00
C VAL A 89 -5.56 -9.90 -1.21
N TYR A 90 -6.37 -9.09 -1.91
CA TYR A 90 -7.33 -8.21 -1.28
C TYR A 90 -8.38 -8.98 -0.47
N ASP A 91 -9.06 -9.93 -1.09
CA ASP A 91 -10.15 -10.67 -0.46
C ASP A 91 -9.66 -11.48 0.76
N GLU A 92 -8.50 -12.12 0.65
CA GLU A 92 -7.98 -13.02 1.69
C GLU A 92 -7.26 -12.30 2.82
N SER A 93 -6.51 -11.26 2.51
CA SER A 93 -5.51 -10.70 3.44
C SER A 93 -5.67 -9.21 3.75
N ILE A 94 -6.47 -8.46 3.01
CA ILE A 94 -6.65 -7.02 3.21
C ILE A 94 -8.08 -6.70 3.66
N ALA A 95 -9.08 -7.13 2.91
CA ALA A 95 -10.47 -6.79 3.18
C ALA A 95 -10.92 -7.11 4.62
N PRO A 96 -10.53 -8.24 5.24
CA PRO A 96 -10.93 -8.54 6.62
C PRO A 96 -10.44 -7.51 7.67
N TYR A 97 -9.41 -6.74 7.34
CA TYR A 97 -8.75 -5.80 8.26
C TYR A 97 -8.98 -4.33 7.91
N LEU A 98 -9.73 -4.05 6.83
CA LEU A 98 -10.06 -2.68 6.47
C LEU A 98 -11.03 -2.05 7.47
N THR A 99 -10.69 -0.82 7.85
CA THR A 99 -11.54 0.04 8.68
C THR A 99 -11.68 1.40 8.01
N SER A 100 -12.64 2.20 8.44
CA SER A 100 -12.87 3.57 7.94
C SER A 100 -11.68 4.52 8.18
N ALA A 101 -10.76 4.15 9.07
CA ALA A 101 -9.55 4.93 9.33
C ALA A 101 -8.43 4.67 8.34
N LYS A 102 -8.59 3.71 7.43
CA LYS A 102 -7.56 3.30 6.48
C LYS A 102 -7.83 3.84 5.08
N THR A 103 -6.75 3.96 4.30
CA THR A 103 -6.78 4.35 2.89
C THR A 103 -6.22 3.23 2.04
N LEU A 104 -6.95 2.85 0.99
CA LEU A 104 -6.44 1.98 -0.08
C LEU A 104 -5.85 2.83 -1.20
N MET A 105 -4.67 2.44 -1.67
CA MET A 105 -3.98 3.12 -2.75
C MET A 105 -3.55 2.15 -3.84
N PHE A 106 -3.70 2.57 -5.09
CA PHE A 106 -3.36 1.80 -6.28
C PHE A 106 -2.42 2.58 -7.19
N ALA A 107 -1.58 1.89 -7.96
CA ALA A 107 -0.75 2.51 -8.98
C ALA A 107 -1.50 2.72 -10.31
N HIS A 108 -2.61 2.01 -10.53
CA HIS A 108 -3.54 2.22 -11.65
C HIS A 108 -4.92 1.64 -11.34
N GLY A 109 -5.91 2.08 -12.11
CA GLY A 109 -7.31 1.84 -11.80
C GLY A 109 -7.90 0.51 -12.26
N PHE A 110 -7.12 -0.45 -12.78
CA PHE A 110 -7.63 -1.69 -13.37
C PHE A 110 -8.59 -2.44 -12.43
N ALA A 111 -8.14 -2.74 -11.22
CA ALA A 111 -8.90 -3.53 -10.26
C ALA A 111 -10.20 -2.83 -9.83
N ILE A 112 -10.18 -1.52 -9.71
CA ILE A 112 -11.36 -0.72 -9.34
C ILE A 112 -12.31 -0.56 -10.55
N HIS A 113 -11.76 -0.22 -11.71
CA HIS A 113 -12.56 0.01 -12.93
C HIS A 113 -13.36 -1.24 -13.33
N PHE A 114 -12.72 -2.39 -13.33
CA PHE A 114 -13.36 -3.66 -13.68
C PHE A 114 -14.05 -4.34 -12.50
N LYS A 115 -14.17 -3.66 -11.36
CA LYS A 115 -14.84 -4.17 -10.15
C LYS A 115 -14.28 -5.51 -9.65
N MET A 116 -13.01 -5.75 -9.88
CA MET A 116 -12.30 -6.89 -9.30
C MET A 116 -12.14 -6.70 -7.78
N ILE A 117 -11.95 -5.46 -7.36
CA ILE A 117 -11.96 -5.03 -5.97
C ILE A 117 -13.06 -3.97 -5.83
N VAL A 118 -13.95 -4.19 -4.88
CA VAL A 118 -15.02 -3.24 -4.50
C VAL A 118 -14.80 -2.90 -3.03
N PRO A 119 -14.09 -1.79 -2.74
CA PRO A 119 -13.83 -1.39 -1.36
C PRO A 119 -15.13 -1.01 -0.62
N PRO A 120 -15.14 -1.10 0.72
CA PRO A 120 -16.20 -0.51 1.53
C PRO A 120 -16.37 0.98 1.24
N THR A 121 -17.58 1.48 1.34
CA THR A 121 -17.92 2.90 1.04
C THR A 121 -17.35 3.89 2.05
N ASP A 122 -16.92 3.43 3.20
CA ASP A 122 -16.33 4.22 4.29
C ASP A 122 -14.79 4.18 4.32
N VAL A 123 -14.17 3.58 3.30
CA VAL A 123 -12.71 3.55 3.14
C VAL A 123 -12.31 4.51 2.02
N ASP A 124 -11.32 5.34 2.27
CA ASP A 124 -10.76 6.21 1.24
C ASP A 124 -9.99 5.37 0.21
N VAL A 125 -10.21 5.68 -1.07
CA VAL A 125 -9.55 5.01 -2.19
C VAL A 125 -8.92 6.05 -3.09
N CYS A 126 -7.62 5.91 -3.32
CA CYS A 126 -6.89 6.84 -4.19
C CYS A 126 -5.93 6.09 -5.13
N MET A 127 -5.39 6.82 -6.07
CA MET A 127 -4.50 6.30 -7.10
C MET A 127 -3.46 7.37 -7.49
N ILE A 128 -2.25 6.92 -7.77
CA ILE A 128 -1.16 7.74 -8.32
C ILE A 128 -0.68 7.19 -9.65
#